data_e030464ce9edbb91ce551cb6927769ca
#
_entry.id   e030464ce9edbb91ce551cb6927769ca
#
_cell.length_a   1.000
_cell.length_b   1.000
_cell.length_c   1.000
_cell.angle_alpha   90.00
_cell.angle_beta   90.00
_cell.angle_gamma   90.00
#
_symmetry.space_group_name_H-M   'P 1'
#
loop_
_entity.id
_entity.type
_entity.pdbx_description
1 polymer ?
#
loop_
_entity_poly.entity_id
_entity_poly.type
_entity_poly.pdbx_seq_one_letter_code
_entity_poly.pdbx_strand_id
1 'polypeptide(L)'
;LPDDAFRHDGQLTKRDVRAITLARLAPTPGELLWDVGAGSGSIGIEWMRAHPACRAIAIEANAQRQRFIEHNRDALGVPGLQLVAGRAPEALDGLPAPDAVFIGGGVTAPGVLDACWARLRDGGRLVANAVTLQGEAALVAWRERHGGTLTRIAIAQAQPLGGFDTWRQALPITLLEAVKGADLADEAHADADAAPNANPNANPADNPTQP
;
A
#
# COMPACT_ATOMS: atom_id res chain seq x y z
N LEU A 1 13.23 5.80 -3.63
CA LEU A 1 14.14 6.61 -2.82
C LEU A 1 14.44 5.92 -1.49
N PRO A 2 15.62 6.17 -0.86
CA PRO A 2 15.89 5.73 0.51
C PRO A 2 15.01 6.50 1.53
N ASP A 3 14.83 5.95 2.74
CA ASP A 3 13.93 6.54 3.74
C ASP A 3 14.45 7.88 4.28
N ASP A 4 15.76 8.06 4.36
CA ASP A 4 16.43 9.28 4.82
C ASP A 4 16.36 10.45 3.82
N ALA A 5 15.92 10.20 2.57
CA ALA A 5 15.59 11.26 1.63
C ALA A 5 14.34 12.06 2.03
N PHE A 6 13.53 11.55 2.95
CA PHE A 6 12.28 12.19 3.37
C PHE A 6 12.41 12.75 4.78
N ARG A 7 11.89 13.95 5.01
CA ARG A 7 11.59 14.43 6.38
C ARG A 7 10.34 13.71 6.88
N HIS A 8 10.41 13.13 8.10
CA HIS A 8 9.29 12.41 8.71
C HIS A 8 9.45 12.34 10.24
N ASP A 9 8.39 12.02 10.95
CA ASP A 9 8.31 11.80 12.40
C ASP A 9 8.35 10.30 12.80
N GLY A 10 8.84 9.44 11.91
CA GLY A 10 8.77 7.99 12.04
C GLY A 10 7.62 7.37 11.26
N GLN A 11 6.59 8.13 10.92
CA GLN A 11 5.45 7.70 10.10
C GLN A 11 5.80 7.87 8.61
N LEU A 12 6.38 6.83 8.07
CA LEU A 12 6.82 6.73 6.68
C LEU A 12 6.59 5.28 6.23
N THR A 13 5.97 5.11 5.08
CA THR A 13 5.98 3.81 4.40
C THR A 13 7.41 3.46 4.03
N LYS A 14 7.96 2.42 4.65
CA LYS A 14 9.37 2.03 4.51
C LYS A 14 9.69 1.63 3.07
N ARG A 15 10.93 1.84 2.64
CA ARG A 15 11.40 1.69 1.26
C ARG A 15 10.90 0.40 0.57
N ASP A 16 11.08 -0.75 1.22
CA ASP A 16 10.73 -2.03 0.61
C ASP A 16 9.21 -2.17 0.47
N VAL A 17 8.44 -1.80 1.49
CA VAL A 17 6.97 -1.75 1.45
C VAL A 17 6.49 -0.74 0.42
N ARG A 18 7.13 0.43 0.35
CA ARG A 18 6.80 1.48 -0.62
C ARG A 18 7.00 0.99 -2.06
N ALA A 19 8.08 0.25 -2.32
CA ALA A 19 8.34 -0.34 -3.63
C ALA A 19 7.23 -1.33 -4.03
N ILE A 20 6.82 -2.21 -3.11
CA ILE A 20 5.72 -3.16 -3.34
C ILE A 20 4.40 -2.40 -3.55
N THR A 21 4.10 -1.42 -2.70
CA THR A 21 2.89 -0.60 -2.81
C THR A 21 2.81 0.12 -4.16
N LEU A 22 3.91 0.73 -4.61
CA LEU A 22 3.95 1.41 -5.91
C LEU A 22 3.82 0.43 -7.08
N ALA A 23 4.39 -0.77 -6.99
CA ALA A 23 4.19 -1.81 -8.00
C ALA A 23 2.73 -2.23 -8.12
N ARG A 24 1.98 -2.29 -7.01
CA ARG A 24 0.53 -2.59 -6.98
C ARG A 24 -0.32 -1.41 -7.47
N LEU A 25 0.09 -0.19 -7.17
CA LEU A 25 -0.55 1.02 -7.69
C LEU A 25 -0.32 1.20 -9.20
N ALA A 26 0.77 0.67 -9.74
CA ALA A 26 1.15 0.68 -11.17
C ALA A 26 0.99 2.07 -11.82
N PRO A 27 1.86 3.06 -11.50
CA PRO A 27 1.73 4.43 -12.02
C PRO A 27 1.70 4.46 -13.55
N THR A 28 0.64 5.06 -14.12
CA THR A 28 0.47 5.22 -15.56
C THR A 28 0.47 6.70 -15.93
N PRO A 29 1.10 7.12 -17.04
CA PRO A 29 1.15 8.52 -17.45
C PRO A 29 -0.23 9.18 -17.54
N GLY A 30 -0.40 10.35 -16.90
CA GLY A 30 -1.64 11.13 -16.91
C GLY A 30 -2.60 10.79 -15.79
N GLU A 31 -2.41 9.70 -15.07
CA GLU A 31 -3.26 9.29 -13.95
C GLU A 31 -3.12 10.16 -12.71
N LEU A 32 -4.19 10.22 -11.93
CA LEU A 32 -4.29 10.90 -10.65
C LEU A 32 -4.33 9.88 -9.50
N LEU A 33 -3.38 10.00 -8.57
CA LEU A 33 -3.38 9.29 -7.30
C LEU A 33 -4.02 10.15 -6.19
N TRP A 34 -4.85 9.54 -5.35
CA TRP A 34 -5.12 10.02 -4.00
C TRP A 34 -4.24 9.28 -2.99
N ASP A 35 -3.39 10.01 -2.27
CA ASP A 35 -2.56 9.50 -1.17
C ASP A 35 -3.23 9.88 0.16
N VAL A 36 -4.05 8.96 0.72
CA VAL A 36 -4.90 9.20 1.89
C VAL A 36 -4.18 8.81 3.17
N GLY A 37 -4.07 9.77 4.10
CA GLY A 37 -3.22 9.65 5.28
C GLY A 37 -1.74 9.65 4.88
N ALA A 38 -1.37 10.61 4.04
CA ALA A 38 -0.12 10.65 3.30
C ALA A 38 1.16 10.69 4.16
N GLY A 39 1.05 11.08 5.43
CA GLY A 39 2.19 11.12 6.35
C GLY A 39 3.28 12.08 5.89
N SER A 40 4.38 11.55 5.38
CA SER A 40 5.46 12.33 4.78
C SER A 40 5.28 12.61 3.28
N GLY A 41 4.22 12.09 2.66
CA GLY A 41 3.95 12.20 1.22
C GLY A 41 4.76 11.23 0.35
N SER A 42 5.38 10.22 0.95
CA SER A 42 6.36 9.38 0.24
C SER A 42 5.78 8.59 -0.93
N ILE A 43 4.54 8.12 -0.84
CA ILE A 43 3.87 7.39 -1.93
C ILE A 43 3.49 8.37 -3.05
N GLY A 44 2.82 9.48 -2.74
CA GLY A 44 2.44 10.49 -3.72
C GLY A 44 3.63 11.08 -4.46
N ILE A 45 4.74 11.32 -3.75
CA ILE A 45 5.99 11.83 -4.32
C ILE A 45 6.60 10.82 -5.29
N GLU A 46 6.76 9.55 -4.89
CA GLU A 46 7.35 8.54 -5.78
C GLU A 46 6.42 8.16 -6.93
N TRP A 47 5.09 8.21 -6.75
CA TRP A 47 4.12 8.11 -7.85
C TRP A 47 4.36 9.18 -8.92
N MET A 48 4.49 10.46 -8.53
CA MET A 48 4.74 11.54 -9.47
C MET A 48 6.14 11.48 -10.10
N ARG A 49 7.12 10.90 -9.41
CA ARG A 49 8.47 10.67 -9.95
C ARG A 49 8.53 9.52 -10.95
N ALA A 50 7.55 8.62 -10.95
CA ALA A 50 7.51 7.52 -11.93
C ALA A 50 7.35 8.05 -13.37
N HIS A 51 6.56 9.14 -13.55
CA HIS A 51 6.40 9.78 -14.86
C HIS A 51 5.97 11.25 -14.70
N PRO A 52 6.48 12.18 -15.54
CA PRO A 52 6.17 13.62 -15.43
C PRO A 52 4.68 13.98 -15.57
N ALA A 53 3.89 13.14 -16.26
CA ALA A 53 2.45 13.33 -16.41
C ALA A 53 1.63 12.76 -15.23
N CYS A 54 2.22 12.00 -14.31
CA CYS A 54 1.53 11.53 -13.11
C CYS A 54 1.22 12.69 -12.18
N ARG A 55 0.02 12.67 -11.58
CA ARG A 55 -0.47 13.67 -10.65
C ARG A 55 -0.84 13.00 -9.33
N ALA A 56 -0.72 13.72 -8.22
CA ALA A 56 -1.16 13.22 -6.93
C ALA A 56 -1.77 14.32 -6.07
N ILE A 57 -2.73 13.92 -5.24
CA ILE A 57 -3.30 14.72 -4.16
C ILE A 57 -3.00 13.97 -2.86
N ALA A 58 -2.24 14.58 -1.97
CA ALA A 58 -1.94 14.09 -0.64
C ALA A 58 -2.95 14.65 0.34
N ILE A 59 -3.65 13.78 1.08
CA ILE A 59 -4.64 14.14 2.09
C ILE A 59 -4.04 13.81 3.46
N GLU A 60 -3.82 14.82 4.31
CA GLU A 60 -3.18 14.66 5.61
C GLU A 60 -3.82 15.59 6.66
N ALA A 61 -4.21 15.03 7.81
CA ALA A 61 -4.84 15.78 8.89
C ALA A 61 -3.84 16.46 9.84
N ASN A 62 -2.64 15.90 10.00
CA ASN A 62 -1.65 16.38 10.95
C ASN A 62 -0.84 17.55 10.36
N ALA A 63 -0.96 18.73 10.98
CA ALA A 63 -0.30 19.95 10.51
C ALA A 63 1.25 19.85 10.44
N GLN A 64 1.90 19.05 11.30
CA GLN A 64 3.34 18.84 11.23
C GLN A 64 3.70 18.00 10.00
N ARG A 65 2.92 16.96 9.69
CA ARG A 65 3.14 16.10 8.53
C ARG A 65 2.85 16.81 7.22
N GLN A 66 1.87 17.73 7.20
CA GLN A 66 1.64 18.62 6.07
C GLN A 66 2.91 19.39 5.71
N ARG A 67 3.62 19.95 6.70
CA ARG A 67 4.93 20.61 6.49
C ARG A 67 6.01 19.67 5.99
N PHE A 68 6.00 18.41 6.39
CA PHE A 68 6.90 17.40 5.79
C PHE A 68 6.58 17.16 4.33
N ILE A 69 5.30 17.00 3.97
CA ILE A 69 4.88 16.84 2.58
C ILE A 69 5.33 18.02 1.73
N GLU A 70 5.09 19.26 2.17
CA GLU A 70 5.50 20.47 1.47
C GLU A 70 7.01 20.53 1.24
N HIS A 71 7.79 20.26 2.31
CA HIS A 71 9.24 20.21 2.20
C HIS A 71 9.71 19.10 1.25
N ASN A 72 9.19 17.89 1.41
CA ASN A 72 9.62 16.72 0.64
C ASN A 72 9.28 16.86 -0.85
N ARG A 73 8.07 17.34 -1.19
CA ARG A 73 7.67 17.55 -2.59
C ARG A 73 8.60 18.53 -3.32
N ASP A 74 8.99 19.62 -2.64
CA ASP A 74 9.87 20.64 -3.21
C ASP A 74 11.30 20.10 -3.32
N ALA A 75 11.83 19.49 -2.26
CA ALA A 75 13.19 18.94 -2.22
C ALA A 75 13.39 17.76 -3.17
N LEU A 76 12.33 16.97 -3.42
CA LEU A 76 12.40 15.75 -4.25
C LEU A 76 11.89 15.95 -5.70
N GLY A 77 11.64 17.20 -6.09
CA GLY A 77 11.42 17.60 -7.47
C GLY A 77 10.02 17.32 -8.02
N VAL A 78 8.99 17.33 -7.16
CA VAL A 78 7.59 17.19 -7.54
C VAL A 78 6.71 18.29 -6.93
N PRO A 79 7.03 19.59 -7.16
CA PRO A 79 6.31 20.72 -6.56
C PRO A 79 4.82 20.77 -6.93
N GLY A 80 4.42 20.06 -7.98
CA GLY A 80 3.02 19.94 -8.40
C GLY A 80 2.16 18.99 -7.55
N LEU A 81 2.73 18.30 -6.54
CA LEU A 81 1.95 17.52 -5.57
C LEU A 81 0.99 18.46 -4.83
N GLN A 82 -0.31 18.21 -4.95
CA GLN A 82 -1.32 18.96 -4.23
C GLN A 82 -1.48 18.43 -2.81
N LEU A 83 -1.56 19.33 -1.83
CA LEU A 83 -1.83 18.99 -0.43
C LEU A 83 -3.22 19.47 -0.03
N VAL A 84 -4.02 18.54 0.50
CA VAL A 84 -5.31 18.82 1.12
C VAL A 84 -5.18 18.59 2.63
N ALA A 85 -5.29 19.68 3.38
CA ALA A 85 -5.26 19.66 4.84
C ALA A 85 -6.63 19.22 5.35
N GLY A 86 -6.71 18.02 5.93
CA GLY A 86 -7.97 17.49 6.46
C GLY A 86 -7.95 15.99 6.67
N ARG A 87 -9.03 15.51 7.24
CA ARG A 87 -9.25 14.08 7.52
C ARG A 87 -10.21 13.49 6.49
N ALA A 88 -9.87 12.35 5.93
CA ALA A 88 -10.82 11.55 5.16
C ALA A 88 -11.87 10.90 6.12
N PRO A 89 -13.13 10.72 5.70
CA PRO A 89 -13.60 10.92 4.32
C PRO A 89 -13.97 12.37 3.93
N GLU A 90 -14.18 13.30 4.89
CA GLU A 90 -14.69 14.65 4.64
C GLU A 90 -13.78 15.46 3.70
N ALA A 91 -12.47 15.31 3.86
CA ALA A 91 -11.47 16.01 3.03
C ALA A 91 -11.43 15.52 1.57
N LEU A 92 -12.17 14.47 1.22
CA LEU A 92 -12.29 13.96 -0.16
C LEU A 92 -13.35 14.68 -0.98
N ASP A 93 -14.20 15.49 -0.34
CA ASP A 93 -15.30 16.17 -1.00
C ASP A 93 -14.80 17.23 -1.99
N GLY A 94 -15.39 17.26 -3.19
CA GLY A 94 -15.02 18.19 -4.25
C GLY A 94 -13.70 17.89 -4.97
N LEU A 95 -12.96 16.84 -4.59
CA LEU A 95 -11.77 16.44 -5.30
C LEU A 95 -12.12 15.73 -6.62
N PRO A 96 -11.29 15.88 -7.67
CA PRO A 96 -11.47 15.15 -8.91
C PRO A 96 -11.33 13.65 -8.69
N ALA A 97 -12.14 12.84 -9.39
CA ALA A 97 -12.12 11.38 -9.28
C ALA A 97 -10.72 10.81 -9.60
N PRO A 98 -10.14 9.98 -8.72
CA PRO A 98 -8.81 9.42 -8.90
C PRO A 98 -8.84 8.19 -9.83
N ASP A 99 -7.68 7.91 -10.45
CA ASP A 99 -7.41 6.67 -11.18
C ASP A 99 -6.79 5.60 -10.26
N ALA A 100 -6.13 6.05 -9.18
CA ALA A 100 -5.59 5.19 -8.14
C ALA A 100 -5.78 5.83 -6.76
N VAL A 101 -5.95 4.99 -5.74
CA VAL A 101 -6.04 5.41 -4.33
C VAL A 101 -5.06 4.59 -3.51
N PHE A 102 -4.25 5.26 -2.73
CA PHE A 102 -3.49 4.65 -1.65
C PHE A 102 -4.03 5.10 -0.30
N ILE A 103 -4.24 4.17 0.62
CA ILE A 103 -4.61 4.46 2.00
C ILE A 103 -3.47 3.98 2.92
N GLY A 104 -2.63 4.94 3.34
CA GLY A 104 -1.50 4.69 4.25
C GLY A 104 -1.83 4.93 5.71
N GLY A 105 -2.88 5.69 5.99
CA GLY A 105 -3.37 5.99 7.33
C GLY A 105 -4.88 6.20 7.35
N GLY A 106 -5.50 5.92 8.52
CA GLY A 106 -6.94 6.11 8.68
C GLY A 106 -7.82 4.98 8.14
N VAL A 107 -7.25 3.82 7.81
CA VAL A 107 -8.00 2.65 7.31
C VAL A 107 -9.10 2.18 8.27
N THR A 108 -8.91 2.42 9.58
CA THR A 108 -9.90 2.11 10.63
C THR A 108 -10.95 3.20 10.84
N ALA A 109 -10.78 4.38 10.19
CA ALA A 109 -11.76 5.44 10.32
C ALA A 109 -13.03 5.07 9.54
N PRO A 110 -14.23 5.24 10.16
CA PRO A 110 -15.48 4.87 9.50
C PRO A 110 -15.65 5.54 8.15
N GLY A 111 -16.03 4.75 7.15
CA GLY A 111 -16.36 5.22 5.81
C GLY A 111 -15.20 5.61 4.90
N VAL A 112 -13.94 5.60 5.35
CA VAL A 112 -12.78 6.00 4.51
C VAL A 112 -12.62 5.07 3.31
N LEU A 113 -12.58 3.75 3.52
CA LEU A 113 -12.45 2.77 2.45
C LEU A 113 -13.60 2.90 1.44
N ASP A 114 -14.84 2.93 1.93
CA ASP A 114 -16.03 3.00 1.07
C ASP A 114 -16.12 4.33 0.33
N ALA A 115 -15.75 5.46 0.96
CA ALA A 115 -15.72 6.77 0.31
C ALA A 115 -14.65 6.87 -0.78
N CYS A 116 -13.47 6.30 -0.57
CA CYS A 116 -12.42 6.21 -1.57
C CYS A 116 -12.87 5.33 -2.75
N TRP A 117 -13.43 4.15 -2.45
CA TRP A 117 -13.93 3.22 -3.46
C TRP A 117 -15.04 3.82 -4.32
N ALA A 118 -16.01 4.50 -3.69
CA ALA A 118 -17.12 5.13 -4.40
C ALA A 118 -16.64 6.17 -5.44
N ARG A 119 -15.58 6.93 -5.10
CA ARG A 119 -15.05 8.01 -5.96
C ARG A 119 -13.99 7.56 -6.95
N LEU A 120 -13.41 6.37 -6.76
CA LEU A 120 -12.45 5.76 -7.68
C LEU A 120 -13.12 5.52 -9.03
N ARG A 121 -12.42 5.79 -10.14
CA ARG A 121 -12.90 5.49 -11.50
C ARG A 121 -13.01 3.99 -11.73
N ASP A 122 -13.87 3.59 -12.66
CA ASP A 122 -13.90 2.20 -13.13
C ASP A 122 -12.56 1.84 -13.78
N GLY A 123 -12.06 0.64 -13.50
CA GLY A 123 -10.68 0.23 -13.82
C GLY A 123 -9.61 0.80 -12.89
N GLY A 124 -9.98 1.68 -11.95
CA GLY A 124 -9.06 2.27 -10.99
C GLY A 124 -8.63 1.28 -9.90
N ARG A 125 -7.48 1.56 -9.28
CA ARG A 125 -6.83 0.67 -8.30
C ARG A 125 -6.89 1.28 -6.91
N LEU A 126 -7.31 0.47 -5.91
CA LEU A 126 -7.22 0.81 -4.50
C LEU A 126 -6.18 -0.08 -3.84
N VAL A 127 -5.19 0.53 -3.20
CA VAL A 127 -4.20 -0.15 -2.36
C VAL A 127 -4.24 0.42 -0.96
N ALA A 128 -4.33 -0.43 0.05
CA ALA A 128 -4.34 -0.01 1.45
C ALA A 128 -3.40 -0.86 2.30
N ASN A 129 -2.65 -0.21 3.19
CA ASN A 129 -1.72 -0.87 4.09
C ASN A 129 -2.18 -0.77 5.54
N ALA A 130 -2.09 -1.87 6.29
CA ALA A 130 -2.35 -1.93 7.72
C ALA A 130 -1.22 -2.65 8.46
N VAL A 131 -0.82 -2.07 9.61
CA VAL A 131 0.19 -2.63 10.52
C VAL A 131 -0.40 -3.06 11.88
N THR A 132 -1.69 -2.81 12.10
CA THR A 132 -2.40 -3.13 13.33
C THR A 132 -3.47 -4.18 13.09
N LEU A 133 -3.81 -4.95 14.13
CA LEU A 133 -4.90 -5.93 14.05
C LEU A 133 -6.25 -5.30 13.70
N GLN A 134 -6.52 -4.08 14.21
CA GLN A 134 -7.74 -3.35 13.90
C GLN A 134 -7.78 -2.92 12.43
N GLY A 135 -6.64 -2.45 11.89
CA GLY A 135 -6.51 -2.13 10.48
C GLY A 135 -6.68 -3.37 9.59
N GLU A 136 -6.03 -4.47 9.96
CA GLU A 136 -6.18 -5.74 9.26
C GLU A 136 -7.63 -6.23 9.25
N ALA A 137 -8.30 -6.21 10.41
CA ALA A 137 -9.71 -6.59 10.50
C ALA A 137 -10.60 -5.74 9.58
N ALA A 138 -10.33 -4.42 9.49
CA ALA A 138 -11.06 -3.53 8.59
C ALA A 138 -10.83 -3.90 7.12
N LEU A 139 -9.59 -4.22 6.72
CA LEU A 139 -9.27 -4.63 5.36
C LEU A 139 -9.92 -5.99 5.00
N VAL A 140 -9.89 -6.97 5.93
CA VAL A 140 -10.53 -8.28 5.74
C VAL A 140 -12.03 -8.11 5.53
N ALA A 141 -12.72 -7.40 6.44
CA ALA A 141 -14.16 -7.16 6.34
C ALA A 141 -14.56 -6.37 5.09
N TRP A 142 -13.71 -5.45 4.63
CA TRP A 142 -13.95 -4.72 3.39
C TRP A 142 -13.80 -5.63 2.17
N ARG A 143 -12.74 -6.45 2.12
CA ARG A 143 -12.52 -7.43 1.06
C ARG A 143 -13.67 -8.40 0.90
N GLU A 144 -14.27 -8.88 1.99
CA GLU A 144 -15.43 -9.79 1.94
C GLU A 144 -16.61 -9.21 1.16
N ARG A 145 -16.76 -7.87 1.12
CA ARG A 145 -17.86 -7.18 0.44
C ARG A 145 -17.52 -6.76 -0.99
N HIS A 146 -16.24 -6.46 -1.26
CA HIS A 146 -15.83 -5.78 -2.50
C HIS A 146 -14.82 -6.60 -3.33
N GLY A 147 -14.32 -7.71 -2.81
CA GLY A 147 -13.26 -8.48 -3.44
C GLY A 147 -11.87 -7.89 -3.23
N GLY A 148 -10.93 -8.32 -4.04
CA GLY A 148 -9.54 -7.91 -3.99
C GLY A 148 -8.64 -8.92 -3.27
N THR A 149 -7.35 -8.69 -3.34
CA THR A 149 -6.30 -9.58 -2.84
C THR A 149 -5.68 -9.02 -1.56
N LEU A 150 -5.51 -9.89 -0.55
CA LEU A 150 -4.74 -9.58 0.66
C LEU A 150 -3.36 -10.21 0.57
N THR A 151 -2.32 -9.41 0.77
CA THR A 151 -0.93 -9.87 0.81
C THR A 151 -0.33 -9.56 2.18
N ARG A 152 0.32 -10.54 2.81
CA ARG A 152 1.13 -10.34 4.00
C ARG A 152 2.57 -10.06 3.60
N ILE A 153 3.13 -8.92 4.03
CA ILE A 153 4.50 -8.52 3.79
C ILE A 153 5.27 -8.60 5.12
N ALA A 154 6.28 -9.46 5.20
CA ALA A 154 7.18 -9.58 6.33
C ALA A 154 8.62 -9.36 5.85
N ILE A 155 9.31 -8.41 6.46
CA ILE A 155 10.66 -8.01 6.07
C ILE A 155 11.56 -8.08 7.30
N ALA A 156 12.73 -8.68 7.15
CA ALA A 156 13.78 -8.67 8.15
C ALA A 156 15.07 -8.11 7.55
N GLN A 157 15.80 -7.35 8.33
CA GLN A 157 17.10 -6.80 7.94
C GLN A 157 18.17 -7.27 8.91
N ALA A 158 19.34 -7.65 8.39
CA ALA A 158 20.47 -7.98 9.23
C ALA A 158 20.95 -6.73 9.96
N GLN A 159 21.15 -6.85 11.27
CA GLN A 159 21.63 -5.76 12.13
C GLN A 159 22.66 -6.30 13.14
N PRO A 160 23.67 -5.50 13.54
CA PRO A 160 24.66 -5.89 14.54
C PRO A 160 24.01 -6.26 15.88
N LEU A 161 24.51 -7.37 16.45
CA LEU A 161 24.21 -7.83 17.80
C LEU A 161 25.51 -8.27 18.48
N GLY A 162 26.15 -7.40 19.25
CA GLY A 162 27.48 -7.63 19.78
C GLY A 162 28.52 -7.79 18.68
N GLY A 163 29.25 -8.92 18.65
CA GLY A 163 30.23 -9.27 17.62
C GLY A 163 29.66 -10.05 16.42
N PHE A 164 28.35 -10.18 16.31
CA PHE A 164 27.64 -10.94 15.27
C PHE A 164 26.54 -10.12 14.64
N ASP A 165 25.88 -10.65 13.61
CA ASP A 165 24.67 -10.10 13.02
C ASP A 165 23.45 -10.95 13.37
N THR A 166 22.28 -10.30 13.45
CA THR A 166 20.98 -10.95 13.66
C THR A 166 19.95 -10.38 12.71
N TRP A 167 18.87 -11.15 12.46
CA TRP A 167 17.72 -10.67 11.70
C TRP A 167 16.78 -9.88 12.61
N ARG A 168 16.60 -8.59 12.31
CA ARG A 168 15.59 -7.75 12.95
C ARG A 168 14.36 -7.65 12.08
N GLN A 169 13.24 -8.13 12.62
CA GLN A 169 11.93 -8.08 11.96
C GLN A 169 11.37 -6.65 12.00
N ALA A 170 10.89 -6.16 10.85
CA ALA A 170 9.96 -5.04 10.80
C ALA A 170 8.55 -5.51 11.21
N LEU A 171 7.67 -4.55 11.55
CA LEU A 171 6.25 -4.88 11.75
C LEU A 171 5.68 -5.45 10.45
N PRO A 172 5.05 -6.63 10.48
CA PRO A 172 4.38 -7.18 9.31
C PRO A 172 3.26 -6.26 8.83
N ILE A 173 3.06 -6.19 7.53
CA ILE A 173 2.03 -5.36 6.91
C ILE A 173 1.03 -6.25 6.20
N THR A 174 -0.26 -5.96 6.38
CA THR A 174 -1.32 -6.48 5.53
C THR A 174 -1.61 -5.43 4.46
N LEU A 175 -1.40 -5.80 3.19
CA LEU A 175 -1.70 -5.00 2.02
C LEU A 175 -2.97 -5.53 1.37
N LEU A 176 -3.97 -4.67 1.17
CA LEU A 176 -5.13 -4.92 0.32
C LEU A 176 -4.91 -4.25 -1.03
N GLU A 177 -5.21 -4.97 -2.10
CA GLU A 177 -5.29 -4.48 -3.48
C GLU A 177 -6.64 -4.83 -4.07
N ALA A 178 -7.31 -3.89 -4.73
CA ALA A 178 -8.56 -4.11 -5.45
C ALA A 178 -8.63 -3.23 -6.69
N VAL A 179 -9.24 -3.75 -7.76
CA VAL A 179 -9.51 -3.03 -9.02
C VAL A 179 -11.01 -2.83 -9.16
N LYS A 180 -11.45 -1.59 -9.37
CA LYS A 180 -12.87 -1.29 -9.48
C LYS A 180 -13.44 -1.77 -10.82
N GLY A 181 -14.52 -2.55 -10.77
CA GLY A 181 -15.13 -3.12 -11.96
C GLY A 181 -14.51 -4.44 -12.44
N ALA A 182 -13.50 -4.97 -11.75
CA ALA A 182 -13.07 -6.35 -11.97
C ALA A 182 -14.15 -7.30 -11.39
N ASP A 183 -14.59 -8.26 -12.17
CA ASP A 183 -15.55 -9.26 -11.71
C ASP A 183 -14.91 -10.15 -10.65
N LEU A 184 -15.61 -10.35 -9.52
CA LEU A 184 -15.20 -11.25 -8.43
C LEU A 184 -14.96 -12.70 -8.89
N ALA A 185 -15.42 -13.07 -10.10
CA ALA A 185 -15.30 -14.40 -10.69
C ALA A 185 -13.89 -14.67 -11.29
N ASP A 186 -13.16 -13.66 -11.74
CA ASP A 186 -11.85 -13.85 -12.39
C ASP A 186 -10.72 -14.13 -11.39
N GLU A 187 -10.83 -13.65 -10.15
CA GLU A 187 -9.81 -13.89 -9.12
C GLU A 187 -9.81 -15.34 -8.58
N ALA A 188 -10.96 -16.03 -8.64
CA ALA A 188 -11.07 -17.43 -8.19
C ALA A 188 -10.40 -18.44 -9.15
N HIS A 189 -10.12 -18.06 -10.39
CA HIS A 189 -9.49 -18.95 -11.39
C HIS A 189 -7.96 -18.82 -11.43
N ALA A 190 -7.39 -17.71 -10.99
CA ALA A 190 -5.95 -17.50 -10.97
C ALA A 190 -5.22 -18.37 -9.91
N ASP A 191 -5.90 -18.73 -8.81
CA ASP A 191 -5.34 -19.56 -7.75
C ASP A 191 -5.50 -21.08 -7.99
N ALA A 192 -6.34 -21.50 -8.95
CA ALA A 192 -6.58 -22.91 -9.23
C ALA A 192 -5.43 -23.61 -10.00
N ASP A 193 -4.55 -22.85 -10.66
CA ASP A 193 -3.40 -23.37 -11.41
C ASP A 193 -2.09 -23.45 -10.61
N ALA A 194 -2.08 -23.01 -9.35
CA ALA A 194 -0.95 -23.21 -8.44
C ALA A 194 -1.03 -24.63 -7.85
N ALA A 195 -0.66 -25.64 -8.63
CA ALA A 195 -0.42 -26.98 -8.11
C ALA A 195 0.58 -26.90 -6.94
N PRO A 196 0.34 -27.62 -5.82
CA PRO A 196 1.28 -27.62 -4.71
C PRO A 196 2.63 -28.10 -5.21
N ASN A 197 3.65 -27.26 -4.96
CA ASN A 197 5.04 -27.52 -5.34
C ASN A 197 5.44 -28.91 -4.82
N ALA A 198 5.50 -29.91 -5.68
CA ALA A 198 5.97 -31.24 -5.35
C ALA A 198 7.43 -31.10 -4.89
N ASN A 199 7.69 -31.45 -3.64
CA ASN A 199 9.03 -31.44 -3.06
C ASN A 199 9.95 -32.37 -3.88
N PRO A 200 10.93 -31.88 -4.66
CA PRO A 200 11.79 -32.73 -5.49
C PRO A 200 12.74 -33.62 -4.68
N ASN A 201 12.74 -33.55 -3.36
CA ASN A 201 13.59 -34.32 -2.44
C ASN A 201 12.84 -35.39 -1.62
N ALA A 202 11.66 -35.81 -2.03
CA ALA A 202 11.00 -36.95 -1.39
C ALA A 202 11.78 -38.24 -1.77
N ASN A 203 12.51 -38.78 -0.78
CA ASN A 203 13.25 -40.04 -0.90
C ASN A 203 12.25 -41.22 -0.96
N PRO A 204 12.27 -42.10 -1.99
CA PRO A 204 11.31 -43.21 -2.15
C PRO A 204 11.50 -44.37 -1.14
N ALA A 205 12.33 -44.22 -0.10
CA ALA A 205 12.72 -45.31 0.79
C ALA A 205 11.87 -45.49 2.09
N ASP A 206 10.87 -44.62 2.36
CA ASP A 206 10.09 -44.68 3.60
C ASP A 206 8.67 -45.23 3.38
N ASN A 207 8.54 -46.45 2.85
CA ASN A 207 7.29 -47.20 2.88
C ASN A 207 7.44 -48.38 3.83
N PRO A 208 6.89 -48.36 5.06
CA PRO A 208 6.91 -49.54 5.93
C PRO A 208 5.91 -50.58 5.42
N THR A 209 6.45 -51.69 4.94
CA THR A 209 5.68 -52.94 4.71
C THR A 209 5.11 -53.37 6.06
N GLN A 210 3.80 -53.41 6.17
CA GLN A 210 3.08 -54.14 7.22
C GLN A 210 2.97 -55.63 6.89
N PRO A 211 3.04 -56.53 7.94
CA PRO A 211 2.86 -57.95 7.81
C PRO A 211 1.41 -58.33 7.62
#